data_02e3d87873baa46521751654f11a75b1
#
_entry.id   02e3d87873baa46521751654f11a75b1
#
_cell.length_a   1.000
_cell.length_b   1.000
_cell.length_c   1.000
_cell.angle_alpha   90.00
_cell.angle_beta   90.00
_cell.angle_gamma   90.00
#
_symmetry.space_group_name_H-M   'P 1'
#
loop_
_entity.id
_entity.type
_entity.pdbx_description
1 polymer ?
#
loop_
_entity_poly.entity_id
_entity_poly.type
_entity_poly.pdbx_seq_one_letter_code
_entity_poly.pdbx_strand_id
1 'polypeptide(L)'
;MEVVTRSEAETIDLGKKIASQLKSKMIILLSGDLGSGKTKLTEGILTYFGLEDEISSPTFTIVNEYNTPNLNIFHFDVYRLSDIDEFLAIGGEEYFEKGACIIEWGEQIEEILPKDYIKITFSKDLESETKRNIKIENFGNAKLEL
;
A
#
# COMPACT_ATOMS: atom_id res chain seq x y z
N MET A 1 1.61 -15.40 -4.63
CA MET A 1 2.63 -15.08 -5.65
C MET A 1 3.82 -14.42 -4.96
N GLU A 2 5.02 -14.75 -5.40
CA GLU A 2 6.23 -14.14 -4.84
C GLU A 2 6.99 -13.42 -5.94
N VAL A 3 7.48 -12.23 -5.62
CA VAL A 3 8.25 -11.38 -6.52
C VAL A 3 9.53 -10.97 -5.81
N VAL A 4 10.64 -10.93 -6.55
CA VAL A 4 11.91 -10.46 -6.00
C VAL A 4 12.29 -9.17 -6.72
N THR A 5 12.61 -8.12 -5.97
CA THR A 5 13.21 -6.91 -6.51
C THR A 5 14.63 -6.80 -5.98
N ARG A 6 15.56 -6.33 -6.82
CA ARG A 6 16.98 -6.28 -6.49
C ARG A 6 17.52 -4.85 -6.32
N SER A 7 16.66 -3.87 -6.51
CA SER A 7 17.01 -2.46 -6.37
C SER A 7 15.77 -1.64 -6.03
N GLU A 8 15.98 -0.42 -5.56
CA GLU A 8 14.87 0.51 -5.33
C GLU A 8 14.13 0.80 -6.64
N ALA A 9 14.86 0.93 -7.75
CA ALA A 9 14.27 1.16 -9.06
C ALA A 9 13.33 0.02 -9.46
N GLU A 10 13.70 -1.22 -9.20
CA GLU A 10 12.84 -2.37 -9.48
C GLU A 10 11.59 -2.38 -8.61
N THR A 11 11.70 -1.98 -7.35
CA THR A 11 10.55 -1.88 -6.46
C THR A 11 9.59 -0.77 -6.92
N ILE A 12 10.13 0.36 -7.35
CA ILE A 12 9.34 1.45 -7.92
C ILE A 12 8.61 0.96 -9.19
N ASP A 13 9.30 0.23 -10.06
CA ASP A 13 8.68 -0.33 -11.27
C ASP A 13 7.56 -1.30 -10.95
N LEU A 14 7.71 -2.11 -9.90
CA LEU A 14 6.65 -2.99 -9.44
C LEU A 14 5.43 -2.17 -9.00
N GLY A 15 5.66 -1.06 -8.29
CA GLY A 15 4.60 -0.14 -7.90
C GLY A 15 3.84 0.42 -9.09
N LYS A 16 4.54 0.75 -10.16
CA LYS A 16 3.91 1.23 -11.40
C LYS A 16 3.03 0.15 -12.05
N LYS A 17 3.47 -1.10 -12.04
CA LYS A 17 2.66 -2.21 -12.55
C LYS A 17 1.38 -2.41 -11.74
N ILE A 18 1.49 -2.32 -10.43
CA ILE A 18 0.34 -2.42 -9.52
C ILE A 18 -0.63 -1.26 -9.81
N ALA A 19 -0.09 -0.06 -9.97
CA ALA A 19 -0.90 1.14 -10.24
C ALA A 19 -1.72 1.01 -11.52
N SER A 20 -1.19 0.35 -12.54
CA SER A 20 -1.91 0.15 -13.80
C SER A 20 -3.18 -0.69 -13.64
N GLN A 21 -3.30 -1.43 -12.55
CA GLN A 21 -4.45 -2.27 -12.24
C GLN A 21 -5.31 -1.70 -11.10
N LEU A 22 -4.92 -0.57 -10.53
CA LEU A 22 -5.60 0.00 -9.38
C LEU A 22 -6.95 0.58 -9.75
N LYS A 23 -7.97 0.25 -8.97
CA LYS A 23 -9.36 0.68 -9.19
C LYS A 23 -9.94 1.21 -7.89
N SER A 24 -11.01 2.01 -8.02
CA SER A 24 -11.78 2.44 -6.86
C SER A 24 -12.29 1.23 -6.06
N LYS A 25 -12.26 1.34 -4.74
CA LYS A 25 -12.62 0.32 -3.76
C LYS A 25 -11.58 -0.80 -3.60
N MET A 26 -10.50 -0.76 -4.35
CA MET A 26 -9.39 -1.69 -4.15
C MET A 26 -8.61 -1.28 -2.90
N ILE A 27 -8.26 -2.27 -2.08
CA ILE A 27 -7.48 -2.06 -0.86
C ILE A 27 -6.18 -2.84 -0.98
N ILE A 28 -5.07 -2.15 -0.80
CA ILE A 28 -3.74 -2.76 -0.77
C ILE A 28 -3.16 -2.56 0.62
N LEU A 29 -2.92 -3.66 1.30
CA LEU A 29 -2.35 -3.68 2.63
C LEU A 29 -0.86 -3.96 2.51
N LEU A 30 -0.03 -3.04 2.97
CA LEU A 30 1.43 -3.19 2.95
C LEU A 30 1.92 -3.56 4.34
N SER A 31 2.67 -4.64 4.41
CA SER A 31 3.20 -5.19 5.65
C SER A 31 4.70 -5.45 5.50
N GLY A 32 5.41 -5.52 6.60
CA GLY A 32 6.83 -5.80 6.62
C GLY A 32 7.60 -4.80 7.48
N ASP A 33 8.88 -5.08 7.68
CA ASP A 33 9.74 -4.30 8.55
C ASP A 33 10.04 -2.90 8.02
N LEU A 34 10.45 -1.99 8.91
CA LEU A 34 10.95 -0.67 8.54
C LEU A 34 12.09 -0.80 7.54
N GLY A 35 12.07 0.05 6.51
CA GLY A 35 13.09 0.03 5.47
C GLY A 35 13.00 -1.15 4.52
N SER A 36 11.89 -1.90 4.51
CA SER A 36 11.75 -3.09 3.68
C SER A 36 11.33 -2.81 2.23
N GLY A 37 10.99 -1.56 1.90
CA GLY A 37 10.62 -1.17 0.53
C GLY A 37 9.18 -0.72 0.35
N LYS A 38 8.38 -0.68 1.41
CA LYS A 38 6.97 -0.24 1.34
C LYS A 38 6.84 1.16 0.76
N THR A 39 7.71 2.08 1.19
CA THR A 39 7.73 3.46 0.72
C THR A 39 8.04 3.53 -0.77
N LYS A 40 9.00 2.74 -1.24
CA LYS A 40 9.39 2.73 -2.66
C LYS A 40 8.28 2.17 -3.55
N LEU A 41 7.56 1.17 -3.06
CA LEU A 41 6.41 0.65 -3.79
C LEU A 41 5.33 1.73 -3.93
N THR A 42 5.01 2.41 -2.85
CA THR A 42 4.02 3.50 -2.85
C THR A 42 4.47 4.63 -3.77
N GLU A 43 5.75 4.99 -3.74
CA GLU A 43 6.32 5.98 -4.65
C GLU A 43 6.08 5.59 -6.11
N GLY A 44 6.27 4.31 -6.45
CA GLY A 44 6.01 3.80 -7.79
C GLY A 44 4.55 3.92 -8.19
N ILE A 45 3.64 3.58 -7.26
CA ILE A 45 2.20 3.70 -7.52
C ILE A 45 1.82 5.16 -7.79
N LEU A 46 2.26 6.08 -6.96
CA LEU A 46 1.93 7.49 -7.12
C LEU A 46 2.58 8.11 -8.36
N THR A 47 3.81 7.69 -8.67
CA THR A 47 4.50 8.17 -9.88
C THR A 47 3.77 7.77 -11.15
N TYR A 48 3.18 6.58 -11.18
CA TYR A 48 2.37 6.14 -12.32
C TYR A 48 1.24 7.12 -12.64
N PHE A 49 0.65 7.72 -11.62
CA PHE A 49 -0.43 8.68 -11.76
C PHE A 49 0.04 10.12 -11.94
N GLY A 50 1.35 10.35 -12.08
CA GLY A 50 1.90 11.69 -12.27
C GLY A 50 1.96 12.51 -11.00
N LEU A 51 1.96 11.85 -9.84
CA LEU A 51 1.90 12.51 -8.53
C LEU A 51 3.26 12.58 -7.84
N GLU A 52 4.36 12.36 -8.55
CA GLU A 52 5.70 12.32 -7.97
C GLU A 52 6.10 13.58 -7.22
N ASP A 53 5.59 14.74 -7.62
CA ASP A 53 5.89 16.00 -6.94
C ASP A 53 4.98 16.26 -5.73
N GLU A 54 3.96 15.42 -5.52
CA GLU A 54 2.99 15.57 -4.45
C GLU A 54 3.18 14.53 -3.34
N ILE A 55 4.15 13.63 -3.50
CA ILE A 55 4.35 12.53 -2.55
C ILE A 55 4.81 13.08 -1.20
N SER A 56 4.10 12.68 -0.15
CA SER A 56 4.48 12.99 1.23
C SER A 56 4.20 11.79 2.13
N SER A 57 4.92 11.72 3.25
CA SER A 57 4.72 10.65 4.23
C SER A 57 3.46 10.91 5.05
N PRO A 58 2.56 9.94 5.22
CA PRO A 58 1.39 10.10 6.09
C PRO A 58 1.69 9.84 7.56
N THR A 59 2.95 9.76 7.96
CA THR A 59 3.35 9.42 9.33
C THR A 59 2.70 10.31 10.38
N PHE A 60 2.57 11.61 10.09
CA PHE A 60 1.98 12.56 11.03
C PHE A 60 0.50 12.83 10.76
N THR A 61 0.04 12.64 9.53
CA THR A 61 -1.33 12.92 9.12
C THR A 61 -2.22 11.69 9.16
N ILE A 62 -1.63 10.49 9.25
CA ILE A 62 -2.28 9.18 9.20
C ILE A 62 -2.81 8.85 7.80
N VAL A 63 -3.46 9.79 7.12
CA VAL A 63 -3.93 9.57 5.75
C VAL A 63 -3.60 10.78 4.88
N ASN A 64 -3.06 10.51 3.68
CA ASN A 64 -2.87 11.51 2.63
C ASN A 64 -3.81 11.16 1.48
N GLU A 65 -4.47 12.18 0.96
CA GLU A 65 -5.40 12.01 -0.15
C GLU A 65 -4.78 12.55 -1.44
N TYR A 66 -4.82 11.75 -2.49
CA TYR A 66 -4.35 12.13 -3.82
C TYR A 66 -5.49 12.02 -4.81
N ASN A 67 -5.75 13.08 -5.55
CA ASN A 67 -6.85 13.11 -6.51
C ASN A 67 -6.31 13.02 -7.93
N THR A 68 -6.82 12.07 -8.69
CA THR A 68 -6.56 11.96 -10.12
C THR A 68 -7.88 12.09 -10.87
N PRO A 69 -7.88 12.35 -12.19
CA PRO A 69 -9.14 12.55 -12.93
C PRO A 69 -10.13 11.39 -12.79
N ASN A 70 -9.66 10.16 -12.65
CA ASN A 70 -10.52 8.99 -12.66
C ASN A 70 -10.47 8.17 -11.38
N LEU A 71 -9.64 8.57 -10.40
CA LEU A 71 -9.42 7.76 -9.21
C LEU A 71 -8.93 8.63 -8.07
N ASN A 72 -9.54 8.44 -6.90
CA ASN A 72 -9.01 9.00 -5.66
C ASN A 72 -8.18 7.93 -4.98
N ILE A 73 -7.01 8.31 -4.47
CA ILE A 73 -6.08 7.41 -3.80
C ILE A 73 -5.88 7.90 -2.37
N PHE A 74 -6.03 7.01 -1.40
CA PHE A 74 -5.84 7.31 0.01
C PHE A 74 -4.67 6.47 0.52
N HIS A 75 -3.63 7.15 0.97
CA HIS A 75 -2.43 6.51 1.51
C HIS A 75 -2.43 6.65 3.02
N PHE A 76 -2.54 5.52 3.72
CA PHE A 76 -2.59 5.46 5.19
C PHE A 76 -1.28 4.95 5.74
N ASP A 77 -0.90 5.50 6.89
CA ASP A 77 0.10 4.92 7.77
C ASP A 77 -0.55 4.78 9.14
N VAL A 78 -0.89 3.55 9.52
CA VAL A 78 -1.58 3.28 10.78
C VAL A 78 -0.65 2.80 11.88
N TYR A 79 0.67 2.94 11.69
CA TYR A 79 1.66 2.53 12.68
C TYR A 79 1.43 3.16 14.06
N ARG A 80 1.01 4.42 14.09
CA ARG A 80 0.80 5.17 15.32
C ARG A 80 -0.53 4.89 16.00
N LEU A 81 -1.44 4.19 15.32
CA LEU A 81 -2.72 3.81 15.92
C LEU A 81 -2.50 2.58 16.80
N SER A 82 -3.03 2.63 18.02
CA SER A 82 -2.82 1.54 18.96
C SER A 82 -3.77 0.37 18.76
N ASP A 83 -4.93 0.61 18.14
CA ASP A 83 -5.92 -0.44 17.93
C ASP A 83 -6.92 -0.07 16.82
N ILE A 84 -7.82 -1.02 16.54
CA ILE A 84 -8.89 -0.86 15.56
C ILE A 84 -9.83 0.29 15.93
N ASP A 85 -10.11 0.48 17.20
CA ASP A 85 -11.04 1.52 17.65
C ASP A 85 -10.54 2.91 17.27
N GLU A 86 -9.24 3.16 17.34
CA GLU A 86 -8.67 4.43 16.90
C GLU A 86 -8.85 4.64 15.39
N PHE A 87 -8.67 3.57 14.60
CA PHE A 87 -8.88 3.65 13.15
C PHE A 87 -10.35 3.98 12.82
N LEU A 88 -11.28 3.35 13.52
CA LEU A 88 -12.71 3.61 13.33
C LEU A 88 -13.07 5.02 13.79
N ALA A 89 -12.45 5.49 14.86
CA ALA A 89 -12.72 6.83 15.42
C ALA A 89 -12.36 7.95 14.44
N ILE A 90 -11.33 7.76 13.60
CA ILE A 90 -10.97 8.74 12.58
C ILE A 90 -11.78 8.58 11.28
N GLY A 91 -12.74 7.66 11.25
CA GLY A 91 -13.54 7.40 10.06
C GLY A 91 -12.81 6.63 8.97
N GLY A 92 -11.80 5.84 9.34
CA GLY A 92 -10.94 5.15 8.37
C GLY A 92 -11.69 4.26 7.40
N GLU A 93 -12.73 3.55 7.88
CA GLU A 93 -13.50 2.63 7.03
C GLU A 93 -14.31 3.33 5.94
N GLU A 94 -14.64 4.61 6.12
CA GLU A 94 -15.38 5.38 5.12
C GLU A 94 -14.58 5.56 3.83
N TYR A 95 -13.26 5.57 3.92
CA TYR A 95 -12.41 5.74 2.75
C TYR A 95 -12.44 4.54 1.81
N PHE A 96 -12.78 3.35 2.32
CA PHE A 96 -12.81 2.13 1.51
C PHE A 96 -13.81 2.21 0.36
N GLU A 97 -14.85 3.02 0.50
CA GLU A 97 -15.89 3.20 -0.52
C GLU A 97 -15.60 4.39 -1.45
N LYS A 98 -14.64 5.25 -1.11
CA LYS A 98 -14.40 6.50 -1.83
C LYS A 98 -13.33 6.43 -2.90
N GLY A 99 -12.47 5.42 -2.85
CA GLY A 99 -11.37 5.32 -3.81
C GLY A 99 -10.51 4.10 -3.54
N ALA A 100 -9.27 4.13 -4.01
CA ALA A 100 -8.31 3.07 -3.74
C ALA A 100 -7.53 3.42 -2.47
N CYS A 101 -7.30 2.43 -1.62
CA CYS A 101 -6.57 2.63 -0.36
C CYS A 101 -5.27 1.85 -0.37
N ILE A 102 -4.19 2.51 0.03
CA ILE A 102 -2.88 1.89 0.26
C ILE A 102 -2.61 2.08 1.74
N ILE A 103 -2.49 0.98 2.50
CA ILE A 103 -2.41 1.05 3.96
C ILE A 103 -1.09 0.43 4.42
N GLU A 104 -0.19 1.25 4.95
CA GLU A 104 1.06 0.77 5.56
C GLU A 104 0.81 0.42 7.02
N TRP A 105 1.48 -0.65 7.50
CA TRP A 105 1.31 -1.20 8.85
C TRP A 105 -0.10 -1.71 9.09
N GLY A 106 -0.75 -2.17 8.02
CA GLY A 106 -2.16 -2.53 8.03
C GLY A 106 -2.50 -3.80 8.80
N GLU A 107 -1.51 -4.59 9.22
CA GLU A 107 -1.75 -5.79 10.01
C GLU A 107 -2.52 -5.48 11.30
N GLN A 108 -2.42 -4.25 11.81
CA GLN A 108 -3.16 -3.83 12.99
C GLN A 108 -4.67 -3.73 12.77
N ILE A 109 -5.09 -3.54 11.52
CA ILE A 109 -6.50 -3.36 11.18
C ILE A 109 -7.02 -4.41 10.19
N GLU A 110 -6.22 -5.42 9.92
CA GLU A 110 -6.55 -6.43 8.90
C GLU A 110 -7.91 -7.09 9.14
N GLU A 111 -8.26 -7.36 10.39
CA GLU A 111 -9.49 -8.07 10.71
C GLU A 111 -10.77 -7.28 10.40
N ILE A 112 -10.69 -5.95 10.22
CA ILE A 112 -11.86 -5.15 9.88
C ILE A 112 -11.96 -4.82 8.39
N LEU A 113 -11.01 -5.28 7.59
CA LEU A 113 -11.04 -5.04 6.14
C LEU A 113 -12.22 -5.82 5.52
N PRO A 114 -12.79 -5.30 4.41
CA PRO A 114 -13.72 -6.09 3.61
C PRO A 114 -13.04 -7.39 3.16
N LYS A 115 -13.83 -8.38 2.73
CA LYS A 115 -13.27 -9.66 2.30
C LYS A 115 -12.34 -9.56 1.08
N ASP A 116 -12.50 -8.52 0.26
CA ASP A 116 -11.75 -8.32 -0.96
C ASP A 116 -10.63 -7.31 -0.73
N TYR A 117 -9.40 -7.80 -0.60
CA TYR A 117 -8.23 -6.95 -0.47
C TYR A 117 -6.99 -7.69 -0.91
N ILE A 118 -5.90 -6.94 -1.11
CA ILE A 118 -4.62 -7.49 -1.52
C ILE A 118 -3.61 -7.18 -0.41
N LYS A 119 -2.89 -8.21 0.03
CA LYS A 119 -1.86 -8.06 1.04
C LYS A 119 -0.49 -8.25 0.41
N ILE A 120 0.37 -7.27 0.60
CA ILE A 120 1.74 -7.30 0.08
C ILE A 120 2.68 -7.25 1.27
N THR A 121 3.46 -8.32 1.45
CA THR A 121 4.38 -8.45 2.57
C THR A 121 5.81 -8.38 2.06
N PHE A 122 6.59 -7.47 2.64
CA PHE A 122 7.99 -7.26 2.30
C PHE A 122 8.89 -7.95 3.31
N SER A 123 9.92 -8.63 2.81
CA SER A 123 10.98 -9.19 3.65
C SER A 123 12.33 -8.77 3.06
N LYS A 124 13.24 -8.33 3.93
CA LYS A 124 14.61 -8.05 3.54
C LYS A 124 15.35 -9.36 3.32
N ASP A 125 16.27 -9.37 2.38
CA ASP A 125 17.18 -10.48 2.20
C ASP A 125 18.34 -10.35 3.18
N LEU A 126 18.68 -11.44 3.87
CA LEU A 126 19.77 -11.42 4.86
C LEU A 126 21.15 -11.27 4.24
N GLU A 127 21.28 -11.59 2.96
CA GLU A 127 22.57 -11.56 2.25
C GLU A 127 22.76 -10.32 1.37
N SER A 128 21.73 -9.49 1.21
CA SER A 128 21.76 -8.32 0.34
C SER A 128 20.98 -7.17 0.93
N GLU A 129 21.57 -5.97 0.92
CA GLU A 129 20.91 -4.77 1.43
C GLU A 129 19.83 -4.24 0.48
N THR A 130 19.91 -4.59 -0.81
CA THR A 130 19.02 -4.03 -1.82
C THR A 130 17.95 -4.99 -2.31
N LYS A 131 18.13 -6.28 -2.07
CA LYS A 131 17.16 -7.29 -2.50
C LYS A 131 15.97 -7.34 -1.55
N ARG A 132 14.78 -7.41 -2.13
CA ARG A 132 13.53 -7.53 -1.34
C ARG A 132 12.74 -8.73 -1.84
N ASN A 133 12.25 -9.52 -0.90
CA ASN A 133 11.34 -10.63 -1.19
C ASN A 133 9.93 -10.13 -0.91
N ILE A 134 9.06 -10.18 -1.90
CA ILE A 134 7.74 -9.58 -1.84
C ILE A 134 6.69 -10.67 -2.07
N LYS A 135 5.83 -10.87 -1.08
CA LYS A 135 4.74 -11.84 -1.18
C LYS A 135 3.44 -11.10 -1.42
N ILE A 136 2.73 -11.46 -2.48
CA ILE A 136 1.45 -10.85 -2.85
C ILE A 136 0.35 -11.88 -2.69
N GLU A 137 -0.64 -11.57 -1.86
CA GLU A 137 -1.77 -12.44 -1.57
C GLU A 137 -3.06 -11.72 -1.94
N ASN A 138 -3.86 -12.38 -2.79
CA ASN A 138 -5.17 -11.88 -3.19
C ASN A 138 -6.24 -12.53 -2.31
N PHE A 139 -7.06 -11.72 -1.67
CA PHE A 139 -8.14 -12.19 -0.80
C PHE A 139 -9.50 -11.86 -1.42
N GLY A 140 -10.45 -12.79 -1.29
CA GLY A 140 -11.77 -12.63 -1.87
C GLY A 140 -11.70 -12.58 -3.38
N ASN A 141 -12.35 -11.58 -3.96
CA ASN A 141 -12.35 -11.36 -5.41
C ASN A 141 -11.31 -10.36 -5.87
N ALA A 142 -10.53 -9.79 -4.94
CA ALA A 142 -9.45 -8.88 -5.28
C ALA A 142 -8.34 -9.63 -6.02
N LYS A 143 -7.82 -9.03 -7.07
CA LYS A 143 -6.83 -9.71 -7.91
C LYS A 143 -5.84 -8.74 -8.53
N LEU A 144 -4.57 -9.02 -8.35
CA LEU A 144 -3.48 -8.41 -9.11
C LEU A 144 -2.84 -9.49 -9.97
N GLU A 145 -2.57 -9.16 -11.21
CA GLU A 145 -1.88 -10.03 -12.17
C GLU A 145 -0.54 -9.40 -12.51
N LEU A 146 0.55 -10.04 -12.08
CA LEU A 146 1.90 -9.51 -12.28
C LEU A 146 2.78 -10.45 -13.11
#